data_20892caef5a7587bdd8e241d13b6f93e
#
_entry.id   20892caef5a7587bdd8e241d13b6f93e
#
_cell.length_a   1.000
_cell.length_b   1.000
_cell.length_c   1.000
_cell.angle_alpha   90.00
_cell.angle_beta   90.00
_cell.angle_gamma   90.00
#
_symmetry.space_group_name_H-M   'P 1'
#
loop_
_entity.id
_entity.type
_entity.pdbx_description
1 polymer ?
#
loop_
_entity_poly.entity_id
_entity_poly.type
_entity_poly.pdbx_seq_one_letter_code
_entity_poly.pdbx_strand_id
1 'polypeptide(L)'
;MKRWLRWLFRAGGVCLALLVLAVSAVYLVPVQPTVPALQPRADTHYWRMQGGYRIAYTRLAPPADVPRAMPVVFLHGGPGGYVHSAVSRALRPLADAGHEVYLYDQHGSGLSDRLLHPKDSGFNDQIDDLREIIVRHLGARRVALIGHSHGARVAAYYAARYPGTVTRLVLSAPGNLEPAQYDDQGRAVVESRFPVPAALDFRPPDAEQYRRDTALSAMPPKVLLAQAIAMAFNVKTVSDTEADAALNTLAARFTRNMVCDPRNVQPEEGGAGLHVRTGANWFGDVANPRPQMRRFPGNVLVLQGQCDFVPYAEAYEYVDLFPNARYRFVAGAGHILWWEQPEAYAQAIKAFLAEEARAP
;
A
#
# COMPACT_ATOMS: atom_id res chain seq x y z
N MET A 1 -11.06 28.08 -52.20
CA MET A 1 -10.99 28.11 -50.73
C MET A 1 -12.24 27.57 -50.04
N LYS A 2 -13.50 27.98 -50.40
CA LYS A 2 -14.73 27.56 -49.72
C LYS A 2 -15.12 26.05 -49.83
N ARG A 3 -14.78 25.34 -50.95
CA ARG A 3 -15.12 23.90 -51.13
C ARG A 3 -14.21 22.99 -50.27
N TRP A 4 -12.92 23.29 -50.18
CA TRP A 4 -11.96 22.54 -49.37
C TRP A 4 -12.25 22.67 -47.86
N LEU A 5 -12.62 23.87 -47.40
CA LEU A 5 -13.02 24.10 -46.01
C LEU A 5 -14.26 23.26 -45.62
N ARG A 6 -15.26 23.20 -46.50
CA ARG A 6 -16.47 22.34 -46.26
C ARG A 6 -16.13 20.85 -46.21
N TRP A 7 -15.15 20.42 -46.97
CA TRP A 7 -14.67 19.03 -46.94
C TRP A 7 -13.96 18.71 -45.65
N LEU A 8 -13.11 19.60 -45.15
CA LEU A 8 -12.48 19.47 -43.84
C LEU A 8 -13.48 19.42 -42.68
N PHE A 9 -14.48 20.28 -42.68
CA PHE A 9 -15.54 20.26 -41.67
C PHE A 9 -16.36 18.95 -41.70
N ARG A 10 -16.65 18.43 -42.89
CA ARG A 10 -17.36 17.15 -43.03
C ARG A 10 -16.48 15.97 -42.56
N ALA A 11 -15.25 15.93 -42.96
CA ALA A 11 -14.29 14.91 -42.51
C ALA A 11 -14.10 14.97 -40.98
N GLY A 12 -13.93 16.17 -40.41
CA GLY A 12 -13.87 16.38 -38.98
C GLY A 12 -15.11 15.91 -38.23
N GLY A 13 -16.31 16.21 -38.78
CA GLY A 13 -17.58 15.73 -38.22
C GLY A 13 -17.71 14.21 -38.21
N VAL A 14 -17.30 13.57 -39.31
CA VAL A 14 -17.31 12.10 -39.42
C VAL A 14 -16.33 11.49 -38.42
N CYS A 15 -15.10 12.01 -38.32
CA CYS A 15 -14.12 11.55 -37.37
C CYS A 15 -14.60 11.71 -35.91
N LEU A 16 -15.21 12.82 -35.56
CA LEU A 16 -15.82 13.05 -34.26
C LEU A 16 -16.93 12.06 -33.95
N ALA A 17 -17.83 11.84 -34.92
CA ALA A 17 -18.92 10.87 -34.75
C ALA A 17 -18.38 9.44 -34.55
N LEU A 18 -17.37 9.03 -35.30
CA LEU A 18 -16.72 7.72 -35.14
C LEU A 18 -16.02 7.61 -33.79
N LEU A 19 -15.38 8.66 -33.32
CA LEU A 19 -14.75 8.70 -31.99
C LEU A 19 -15.79 8.57 -30.88
N VAL A 20 -16.89 9.31 -30.97
CA VAL A 20 -18.00 9.22 -30.01
C VAL A 20 -18.59 7.81 -29.99
N LEU A 21 -18.82 7.21 -31.17
CA LEU A 21 -19.30 5.84 -31.26
C LEU A 21 -18.33 4.83 -30.65
N ALA A 22 -17.04 4.97 -30.93
CA ALA A 22 -16.00 4.09 -30.37
C ALA A 22 -15.92 4.20 -28.85
N VAL A 23 -15.91 5.42 -28.30
CA VAL A 23 -15.93 5.67 -26.84
C VAL A 23 -17.21 5.09 -26.23
N SER A 24 -18.37 5.34 -26.84
CA SER A 24 -19.64 4.79 -26.35
C SER A 24 -19.62 3.26 -26.34
N ALA A 25 -19.13 2.63 -27.42
CA ALA A 25 -19.00 1.17 -27.48
C ALA A 25 -18.10 0.61 -26.34
N VAL A 26 -16.99 1.28 -26.03
CA VAL A 26 -16.12 0.89 -24.92
C VAL A 26 -16.84 0.97 -23.57
N TYR A 27 -17.65 2.02 -23.34
CA TYR A 27 -18.41 2.19 -22.10
C TYR A 27 -19.60 1.23 -21.96
N LEU A 28 -20.15 0.71 -23.06
CA LEU A 28 -21.24 -0.26 -23.03
C LEU A 28 -20.78 -1.68 -22.62
N VAL A 29 -19.49 -1.98 -22.71
CA VAL A 29 -18.97 -3.28 -22.27
C VAL A 29 -18.80 -3.28 -20.75
N PRO A 30 -19.55 -4.10 -19.99
CA PRO A 30 -19.40 -4.16 -18.54
C PRO A 30 -18.07 -4.83 -18.16
N VAL A 31 -17.45 -4.36 -17.09
CA VAL A 31 -16.30 -5.04 -16.48
C VAL A 31 -16.82 -6.15 -15.59
N GLN A 32 -16.51 -7.40 -15.97
CA GLN A 32 -16.92 -8.56 -15.19
C GLN A 32 -15.91 -8.82 -14.06
N PRO A 33 -16.35 -8.89 -12.79
CA PRO A 33 -15.49 -9.24 -11.69
C PRO A 33 -15.06 -10.73 -11.80
N THR A 34 -13.75 -10.97 -11.74
CA THR A 34 -13.19 -12.34 -11.67
C THR A 34 -12.91 -12.76 -10.23
N VAL A 35 -12.86 -11.78 -9.33
CA VAL A 35 -12.70 -11.95 -7.89
C VAL A 35 -13.96 -11.41 -7.22
N PRO A 36 -14.63 -12.16 -6.34
CA PRO A 36 -15.76 -11.66 -5.57
C PRO A 36 -15.38 -10.43 -4.76
N ALA A 37 -16.31 -9.50 -4.55
CA ALA A 37 -16.09 -8.35 -3.68
C ALA A 37 -15.88 -8.79 -2.23
N LEU A 38 -14.95 -8.14 -1.55
CA LEU A 38 -14.65 -8.37 -0.14
C LEU A 38 -15.91 -8.21 0.72
N GLN A 39 -16.17 -9.18 1.58
CA GLN A 39 -17.30 -9.18 2.48
C GLN A 39 -16.88 -8.85 3.91
N PRO A 40 -17.69 -8.10 4.69
CA PRO A 40 -17.45 -7.89 6.10
C PRO A 40 -17.37 -9.23 6.85
N ARG A 41 -16.41 -9.34 7.76
CA ARG A 41 -16.26 -10.44 8.69
C ARG A 41 -16.96 -10.10 10.03
N ALA A 42 -17.18 -11.09 10.87
CA ALA A 42 -17.80 -10.90 12.18
C ALA A 42 -17.02 -9.93 13.11
N ASP A 43 -15.71 -9.80 12.88
CA ASP A 43 -14.78 -8.92 13.58
C ASP A 43 -14.51 -7.59 12.86
N THR A 44 -15.29 -7.27 11.83
CA THR A 44 -15.19 -5.99 11.11
C THR A 44 -15.93 -4.90 11.89
N HIS A 45 -15.22 -3.83 12.18
CA HIS A 45 -15.72 -2.63 12.85
C HIS A 45 -15.46 -1.40 11.99
N TYR A 46 -16.07 -0.25 12.37
CA TYR A 46 -15.91 1.00 11.61
C TYR A 46 -15.65 2.18 12.55
N TRP A 47 -14.65 2.99 12.21
CA TRP A 47 -14.50 4.34 12.74
C TRP A 47 -15.16 5.35 11.81
N ARG A 48 -15.87 6.33 12.40
CA ARG A 48 -16.36 7.48 11.66
C ARG A 48 -15.32 8.60 11.77
N MET A 49 -14.73 8.94 10.67
CA MET A 49 -13.70 9.96 10.56
C MET A 49 -14.31 11.36 10.53
N GLN A 50 -13.53 12.39 10.88
CA GLN A 50 -13.96 13.80 10.85
C GLN A 50 -14.35 14.24 9.44
N GLY A 51 -13.74 13.68 8.41
CA GLY A 51 -14.09 13.88 7.00
C GLY A 51 -15.46 13.32 6.61
N GLY A 52 -16.20 12.66 7.53
CA GLY A 52 -17.56 12.14 7.31
C GLY A 52 -17.62 10.73 6.73
N TYR A 53 -16.52 10.15 6.30
CA TYR A 53 -16.40 8.77 5.80
C TYR A 53 -16.09 7.78 6.92
N ARG A 54 -16.20 6.48 6.61
CA ARG A 54 -15.91 5.40 7.55
C ARG A 54 -14.64 4.67 7.13
N ILE A 55 -13.83 4.35 8.12
CA ILE A 55 -12.66 3.47 7.99
C ILE A 55 -13.00 2.13 8.64
N ALA A 56 -12.94 1.05 7.87
CA ALA A 56 -13.11 -0.30 8.37
C ALA A 56 -11.84 -0.80 9.07
N TYR A 57 -12.00 -1.56 10.14
CA TYR A 57 -10.88 -2.19 10.83
C TYR A 57 -11.26 -3.54 11.45
N THR A 58 -10.26 -4.39 11.58
CA THR A 58 -10.30 -5.61 12.38
C THR A 58 -9.53 -5.38 13.67
N ARG A 59 -10.09 -5.77 14.81
CA ARG A 59 -9.47 -5.69 16.12
C ARG A 59 -9.12 -7.07 16.65
N LEU A 60 -7.83 -7.32 16.86
CA LEU A 60 -7.38 -8.52 17.57
C LEU A 60 -7.17 -8.16 19.04
N ALA A 61 -8.14 -8.55 19.87
CA ALA A 61 -8.07 -8.30 21.30
C ALA A 61 -7.20 -9.34 21.99
N PRO A 62 -6.35 -8.94 22.96
CA PRO A 62 -5.61 -9.87 23.80
C PRO A 62 -6.55 -10.63 24.74
N PRO A 63 -6.15 -11.84 25.21
CA PRO A 63 -6.88 -12.56 26.25
C PRO A 63 -7.09 -11.72 27.51
N ALA A 64 -8.16 -11.97 28.23
CA ALA A 64 -8.53 -11.14 29.39
C ALA A 64 -7.55 -11.25 30.56
N ASP A 65 -6.89 -12.38 30.68
CA ASP A 65 -5.92 -12.73 31.72
C ASP A 65 -4.47 -12.30 31.41
N VAL A 66 -4.23 -11.75 30.20
CA VAL A 66 -2.91 -11.28 29.78
C VAL A 66 -2.80 -9.78 30.05
N PRO A 67 -1.71 -9.32 30.71
CA PRO A 67 -1.46 -7.90 30.93
C PRO A 67 -1.44 -7.11 29.62
N ARG A 68 -2.07 -5.94 29.62
CA ARG A 68 -2.14 -5.07 28.44
C ARG A 68 -0.79 -4.47 28.12
N ALA A 69 -0.36 -4.66 26.87
CA ALA A 69 0.80 -4.04 26.28
C ALA A 69 0.39 -2.86 25.40
N MET A 70 1.40 -2.17 24.84
CA MET A 70 1.19 -1.03 23.93
C MET A 70 0.34 -1.45 22.72
N PRO A 71 -0.64 -0.63 22.28
CA PRO A 71 -1.44 -0.93 21.10
C PRO A 71 -0.59 -0.91 19.82
N VAL A 72 -0.95 -1.77 18.89
CA VAL A 72 -0.30 -1.94 17.59
C VAL A 72 -1.29 -1.55 16.49
N VAL A 73 -0.84 -0.74 15.53
CA VAL A 73 -1.62 -0.39 14.34
C VAL A 73 -0.91 -0.92 13.10
N PHE A 74 -1.63 -1.72 12.31
CA PHE A 74 -1.13 -2.27 11.05
C PHE A 74 -1.68 -1.48 9.86
N LEU A 75 -0.79 -1.12 8.93
CA LEU A 75 -1.08 -0.44 7.68
C LEU A 75 -0.74 -1.35 6.50
N HIS A 76 -1.75 -1.66 5.68
CA HIS A 76 -1.57 -2.50 4.49
C HIS A 76 -0.82 -1.78 3.35
N GLY A 77 -0.35 -2.57 2.39
CA GLY A 77 0.31 -2.12 1.18
C GLY A 77 -0.64 -1.56 0.11
N GLY A 78 -0.11 -1.30 -1.05
CA GLY A 78 -0.84 -0.76 -2.20
C GLY A 78 -0.03 0.33 -2.91
N PRO A 79 -0.55 1.57 -3.06
CA PRO A 79 -1.84 2.13 -2.57
C PRO A 79 -3.05 1.39 -3.10
N GLY A 80 -4.16 1.48 -2.33
CA GLY A 80 -5.41 0.82 -2.70
C GLY A 80 -5.43 -0.71 -2.48
N GLY A 81 -4.54 -1.25 -1.63
CA GLY A 81 -4.66 -2.59 -1.09
C GLY A 81 -5.71 -2.68 0.03
N TYR A 82 -5.67 -3.75 0.81
CA TYR A 82 -6.62 -3.98 1.90
C TYR A 82 -6.04 -4.94 2.95
N VAL A 83 -6.73 -5.08 4.08
CA VAL A 83 -6.38 -6.05 5.13
C VAL A 83 -6.84 -7.45 4.72
N HIS A 84 -5.93 -8.21 4.10
CA HIS A 84 -6.16 -9.62 3.78
C HIS A 84 -6.28 -10.47 5.05
N SER A 85 -7.16 -11.50 5.07
CA SER A 85 -7.37 -12.34 6.24
C SER A 85 -6.10 -13.05 6.74
N ALA A 86 -5.17 -13.35 5.83
CA ALA A 86 -3.90 -13.99 6.18
C ALA A 86 -3.04 -13.15 7.12
N VAL A 87 -2.99 -11.80 6.95
CA VAL A 87 -2.20 -10.95 7.85
C VAL A 87 -2.83 -10.86 9.24
N SER A 88 -4.17 -10.87 9.34
CA SER A 88 -4.84 -10.93 10.64
C SER A 88 -4.47 -12.20 11.40
N ARG A 89 -4.41 -13.35 10.71
CA ARG A 89 -3.94 -14.61 11.31
C ARG A 89 -2.47 -14.54 11.72
N ALA A 90 -1.60 -14.03 10.85
CA ALA A 90 -0.16 -13.91 11.12
C ALA A 90 0.16 -12.99 12.31
N LEU A 91 -0.65 -11.94 12.55
CA LEU A 91 -0.45 -11.00 13.66
C LEU A 91 -1.17 -11.39 14.95
N ARG A 92 -1.98 -12.47 14.95
CA ARG A 92 -2.66 -12.98 16.15
C ARG A 92 -1.74 -13.21 17.33
N PRO A 93 -0.51 -13.78 17.17
CA PRO A 93 0.44 -13.97 18.28
C PRO A 93 0.86 -12.70 19.01
N LEU A 94 0.69 -11.52 18.41
CA LEU A 94 0.91 -10.23 19.10
C LEU A 94 -0.22 -9.93 20.08
N ALA A 95 -1.47 -10.22 19.67
CA ALA A 95 -2.59 -10.09 20.57
C ALA A 95 -2.49 -11.07 21.74
N ASP A 96 -2.09 -12.30 21.49
CA ASP A 96 -1.86 -13.32 22.54
C ASP A 96 -0.72 -12.91 23.50
N ALA A 97 0.16 -12.00 23.10
CA ALA A 97 1.21 -11.41 23.93
C ALA A 97 0.78 -10.11 24.66
N GLY A 98 -0.50 -9.74 24.63
CA GLY A 98 -1.05 -8.60 25.34
C GLY A 98 -1.26 -7.32 24.51
N HIS A 99 -0.82 -7.28 23.26
CA HIS A 99 -1.04 -6.13 22.39
C HIS A 99 -2.46 -6.10 21.84
N GLU A 100 -3.11 -4.95 21.89
CA GLU A 100 -4.32 -4.73 21.15
C GLU A 100 -3.94 -4.34 19.70
N VAL A 101 -4.27 -5.19 18.71
CA VAL A 101 -3.82 -5.01 17.32
C VAL A 101 -4.99 -4.53 16.48
N TYR A 102 -4.82 -3.38 15.84
CA TYR A 102 -5.78 -2.77 14.92
C TYR A 102 -5.23 -2.84 13.49
N LEU A 103 -5.94 -3.57 12.62
CA LEU A 103 -5.65 -3.65 11.20
C LEU A 103 -6.76 -2.90 10.47
N TYR A 104 -6.45 -1.82 9.79
CA TYR A 104 -7.48 -1.01 9.13
C TYR A 104 -7.28 -0.94 7.61
N ASP A 105 -8.40 -0.89 6.91
CA ASP A 105 -8.44 -0.61 5.47
C ASP A 105 -8.33 0.90 5.25
N GLN A 106 -7.33 1.34 4.49
CA GLN A 106 -7.13 2.76 4.20
C GLN A 106 -8.32 3.31 3.39
N HIS A 107 -8.62 4.61 3.54
CA HIS A 107 -9.72 5.26 2.82
C HIS A 107 -9.67 4.99 1.32
N GLY A 108 -10.80 4.59 0.75
CA GLY A 108 -10.94 4.27 -0.67
C GLY A 108 -10.67 2.81 -1.05
N SER A 109 -10.32 1.93 -0.09
CA SER A 109 -10.07 0.51 -0.35
C SER A 109 -10.63 -0.39 0.76
N GLY A 110 -10.53 -1.70 0.58
CA GLY A 110 -11.04 -2.70 1.51
C GLY A 110 -12.53 -2.55 1.76
N LEU A 111 -12.90 -2.56 3.03
CA LEU A 111 -14.26 -2.31 3.51
C LEU A 111 -14.50 -0.86 3.94
N SER A 112 -13.48 0.01 3.83
CA SER A 112 -13.64 1.44 4.05
C SER A 112 -14.46 2.10 2.95
N ASP A 113 -15.06 3.24 3.27
CA ASP A 113 -15.84 4.01 2.28
C ASP A 113 -14.95 4.39 1.09
N ARG A 114 -15.52 4.37 -0.11
CA ARG A 114 -14.84 4.77 -1.34
C ARG A 114 -14.72 6.28 -1.43
N LEU A 115 -13.66 6.76 -2.07
CA LEU A 115 -13.45 8.18 -2.32
C LEU A 115 -14.64 8.77 -3.08
N LEU A 116 -15.04 9.98 -2.76
CA LEU A 116 -16.07 10.71 -3.54
C LEU A 116 -15.50 11.09 -4.90
N HIS A 117 -14.30 11.68 -4.92
CA HIS A 117 -13.54 11.97 -6.13
C HIS A 117 -12.19 11.27 -6.10
N PRO A 118 -11.60 10.92 -7.25
CA PRO A 118 -10.34 10.15 -7.31
C PRO A 118 -9.14 10.77 -6.58
N LYS A 119 -9.13 12.09 -6.39
CA LYS A 119 -8.03 12.82 -5.72
C LYS A 119 -8.35 13.23 -4.28
N ASP A 120 -9.45 12.73 -3.70
CA ASP A 120 -9.86 13.07 -2.32
C ASP A 120 -9.01 12.37 -1.24
N SER A 121 -8.08 11.52 -1.62
CA SER A 121 -7.12 10.92 -0.69
C SER A 121 -5.74 10.90 -1.33
N GLY A 122 -4.88 11.77 -0.85
CA GLY A 122 -3.45 11.80 -1.15
C GLY A 122 -2.62 11.14 -0.05
N PHE A 123 -1.30 11.17 -0.20
CA PHE A 123 -0.39 10.58 0.77
C PHE A 123 -0.46 11.28 2.14
N ASN A 124 -0.61 12.60 2.16
CA ASN A 124 -0.77 13.37 3.40
C ASN A 124 -2.08 13.03 4.10
N ASP A 125 -3.18 12.84 3.36
CA ASP A 125 -4.47 12.46 3.93
C ASP A 125 -4.40 11.12 4.66
N GLN A 126 -3.64 10.15 4.12
CA GLN A 126 -3.42 8.87 4.80
C GLN A 126 -2.62 9.01 6.11
N ILE A 127 -1.67 9.96 6.16
CA ILE A 127 -0.94 10.28 7.41
C ILE A 127 -1.89 10.93 8.42
N ASP A 128 -2.76 11.82 7.96
CA ASP A 128 -3.71 12.53 8.81
C ASP A 128 -4.83 11.59 9.30
N ASP A 129 -5.30 10.63 8.48
CA ASP A 129 -6.17 9.53 8.88
C ASP A 129 -5.54 8.68 9.99
N LEU A 130 -4.28 8.27 9.82
CA LEU A 130 -3.56 7.52 10.84
C LEU A 130 -3.45 8.32 12.14
N ARG A 131 -3.24 9.63 12.06
CA ARG A 131 -3.21 10.49 13.24
C ARG A 131 -4.56 10.55 13.93
N GLU A 132 -5.65 10.72 13.19
CA GLU A 132 -7.00 10.71 13.75
C GLU A 132 -7.31 9.37 14.43
N ILE A 133 -6.96 8.24 13.78
CA ILE A 133 -7.13 6.91 14.34
C ILE A 133 -6.39 6.81 15.69
N ILE A 134 -5.12 7.15 15.75
CA ILE A 134 -4.30 6.99 16.96
C ILE A 134 -4.79 7.92 18.08
N VAL A 135 -5.00 9.18 17.77
CA VAL A 135 -5.27 10.19 18.80
C VAL A 135 -6.73 10.17 19.25
N ARG A 136 -7.66 10.08 18.29
CA ARG A 136 -9.08 10.23 18.58
C ARG A 136 -9.79 8.91 18.83
N HIS A 137 -9.56 7.91 18.00
CA HIS A 137 -10.28 6.65 18.10
C HIS A 137 -9.63 5.68 19.10
N LEU A 138 -8.31 5.65 19.16
CA LEU A 138 -7.61 4.82 20.14
C LEU A 138 -7.31 5.57 21.45
N GLY A 139 -7.32 6.90 21.47
CA GLY A 139 -6.92 7.70 22.62
C GLY A 139 -5.49 7.42 23.09
N ALA A 140 -4.66 6.88 22.20
CA ALA A 140 -3.34 6.39 22.55
C ALA A 140 -2.29 7.49 22.49
N ARG A 141 -1.50 7.64 23.57
CA ARG A 141 -0.35 8.56 23.57
C ARG A 141 0.85 7.97 22.84
N ARG A 142 0.99 6.64 22.86
CA ARG A 142 2.10 5.90 22.24
C ARG A 142 1.57 4.61 21.62
N VAL A 143 2.08 4.29 20.42
CA VAL A 143 1.73 3.09 19.65
C VAL A 143 2.97 2.44 19.07
N ALA A 144 2.84 1.16 18.73
CA ALA A 144 3.69 0.52 17.73
C ALA A 144 2.99 0.58 16.37
N LEU A 145 3.75 0.88 15.32
CA LEU A 145 3.27 0.82 13.94
C LEU A 145 3.90 -0.36 13.22
N ILE A 146 3.09 -1.08 12.46
CA ILE A 146 3.55 -2.10 11.51
C ILE A 146 3.03 -1.68 10.15
N GLY A 147 3.91 -1.20 9.29
CA GLY A 147 3.55 -0.88 7.92
C GLY A 147 4.08 -1.92 6.94
N HIS A 148 3.30 -2.26 5.93
CA HIS A 148 3.74 -3.12 4.84
C HIS A 148 3.75 -2.35 3.53
N SER A 149 4.85 -2.47 2.74
CA SER A 149 4.94 -1.88 1.40
C SER A 149 4.63 -0.39 1.42
N HIS A 150 3.58 0.07 0.71
CA HIS A 150 3.07 1.43 0.79
C HIS A 150 2.70 1.85 2.23
N GLY A 151 2.07 0.97 3.00
CA GLY A 151 1.76 1.25 4.41
C GLY A 151 3.00 1.44 5.27
N ALA A 152 4.15 0.84 4.92
CA ALA A 152 5.42 1.09 5.58
C ALA A 152 5.92 2.51 5.31
N ARG A 153 5.71 3.04 4.09
CA ARG A 153 6.01 4.44 3.77
C ARG A 153 5.16 5.38 4.61
N VAL A 154 3.82 5.17 4.64
CA VAL A 154 2.91 5.98 5.46
C VAL A 154 3.34 5.95 6.93
N ALA A 155 3.65 4.79 7.49
CA ALA A 155 4.09 4.63 8.87
C ALA A 155 5.43 5.35 9.14
N ALA A 156 6.39 5.29 8.22
CA ALA A 156 7.69 5.94 8.35
C ALA A 156 7.58 7.48 8.29
N TYR A 157 6.77 8.00 7.37
CA TYR A 157 6.50 9.45 7.28
C TYR A 157 5.71 9.95 8.50
N TYR A 158 4.75 9.15 8.98
CA TYR A 158 4.04 9.46 10.21
C TYR A 158 5.00 9.53 11.41
N ALA A 159 5.89 8.54 11.57
CA ALA A 159 6.88 8.51 12.63
C ALA A 159 7.85 9.70 12.56
N ALA A 160 8.27 10.10 11.36
CA ALA A 160 9.10 11.27 11.14
C ALA A 160 8.37 12.58 11.51
N ARG A 161 7.06 12.69 11.20
CA ARG A 161 6.24 13.87 11.48
C ARG A 161 5.80 13.96 12.95
N TYR A 162 5.56 12.80 13.59
CA TYR A 162 5.04 12.70 14.97
C TYR A 162 5.88 11.76 15.85
N PRO A 163 7.18 12.04 16.04
CA PRO A 163 8.11 11.10 16.69
C PRO A 163 7.75 10.74 18.14
N GLY A 164 7.04 11.62 18.85
CA GLY A 164 6.60 11.37 20.22
C GLY A 164 5.46 10.36 20.38
N THR A 165 4.79 9.99 19.26
CA THR A 165 3.64 9.08 19.29
C THR A 165 4.06 7.62 18.99
N VAL A 166 5.15 7.41 18.26
CA VAL A 166 5.60 6.08 17.82
C VAL A 166 6.81 5.65 18.62
N THR A 167 6.71 4.53 19.33
CA THR A 167 7.84 3.98 20.11
C THR A 167 8.53 2.81 19.42
N ARG A 168 7.78 2.09 18.60
CA ARG A 168 8.23 0.94 17.82
C ARG A 168 7.69 1.07 16.40
N LEU A 169 8.57 0.96 15.43
CA LEU A 169 8.21 1.04 14.03
C LEU A 169 8.70 -0.21 13.30
N VAL A 170 7.80 -0.98 12.72
CA VAL A 170 8.12 -2.12 11.86
C VAL A 170 7.79 -1.75 10.42
N LEU A 171 8.78 -1.81 9.56
CA LEU A 171 8.69 -1.55 8.13
C LEU A 171 8.89 -2.87 7.39
N SER A 172 7.81 -3.47 6.95
CA SER A 172 7.79 -4.76 6.25
C SER A 172 7.79 -4.51 4.74
N ALA A 173 8.84 -4.95 4.05
CA ALA A 173 9.01 -4.78 2.61
C ALA A 173 8.72 -3.34 2.16
N PRO A 174 9.35 -2.32 2.75
CA PRO A 174 8.99 -0.93 2.52
C PRO A 174 9.30 -0.50 1.09
N GLY A 175 8.36 0.21 0.44
CA GLY A 175 8.62 0.82 -0.86
C GLY A 175 9.58 2.02 -0.78
N ASN A 176 10.01 2.52 -1.94
CA ASN A 176 10.96 3.63 -2.06
C ASN A 176 10.53 4.90 -1.32
N LEU A 177 11.50 5.69 -0.86
CA LEU A 177 11.25 7.02 -0.30
C LEU A 177 11.16 8.08 -1.41
N GLU A 178 10.24 9.02 -1.22
CA GLU A 178 10.11 10.20 -2.07
C GLU A 178 10.59 11.46 -1.34
N PRO A 179 11.08 12.49 -2.06
CA PRO A 179 11.37 12.44 -3.49
C PRO A 179 12.50 11.47 -3.81
N ALA A 180 12.32 10.66 -4.86
CA ALA A 180 13.38 9.80 -5.36
C ALA A 180 14.50 10.66 -5.98
N GLN A 181 15.74 10.21 -5.80
CA GLN A 181 16.92 10.85 -6.38
C GLN A 181 17.45 9.98 -7.52
N TYR A 182 17.72 10.61 -8.67
CA TYR A 182 18.25 9.93 -9.83
C TYR A 182 19.60 10.53 -10.22
N ASP A 183 20.49 9.69 -10.72
CA ASP A 183 21.78 10.12 -11.30
C ASP A 183 21.58 10.67 -12.73
N ASP A 184 22.67 11.17 -13.33
CA ASP A 184 22.67 11.73 -14.69
C ASP A 184 22.30 10.69 -15.78
N GLN A 185 22.27 9.41 -15.43
CA GLN A 185 21.89 8.30 -16.31
C GLN A 185 20.45 7.83 -16.05
N GLY A 186 19.71 8.51 -15.16
CA GLY A 186 18.35 8.17 -14.78
C GLY A 186 18.23 6.94 -13.88
N ARG A 187 19.30 6.49 -13.21
CA ARG A 187 19.27 5.39 -12.26
C ARG A 187 19.03 5.94 -10.86
N ALA A 188 18.30 5.20 -10.04
CA ALA A 188 18.06 5.58 -8.67
C ALA A 188 19.38 5.62 -7.89
N VAL A 189 19.71 6.78 -7.31
CA VAL A 189 20.95 6.99 -6.53
C VAL A 189 21.06 6.01 -5.37
N VAL A 190 19.94 5.62 -4.79
CA VAL A 190 19.88 4.67 -3.69
C VAL A 190 20.44 3.29 -4.07
N GLU A 191 20.26 2.84 -5.32
CA GLU A 191 20.76 1.54 -5.79
C GLU A 191 22.29 1.48 -5.83
N SER A 192 22.95 2.56 -6.27
CA SER A 192 24.41 2.64 -6.26
C SER A 192 24.99 2.80 -4.85
N ARG A 193 24.22 3.42 -3.95
CA ARG A 193 24.62 3.66 -2.57
C ARG A 193 24.56 2.40 -1.71
N PHE A 194 23.59 1.53 -1.95
CA PHE A 194 23.35 0.31 -1.16
C PHE A 194 23.30 -0.93 -2.06
N PRO A 195 24.44 -1.40 -2.58
CA PRO A 195 24.47 -2.65 -3.35
C PRO A 195 24.07 -3.84 -2.47
N VAL A 196 23.46 -4.85 -3.10
CA VAL A 196 23.13 -6.10 -2.39
C VAL A 196 24.44 -6.73 -1.87
N PRO A 197 24.57 -7.02 -0.56
CA PRO A 197 25.74 -7.69 -0.02
C PRO A 197 25.94 -9.07 -0.67
N ALA A 198 27.16 -9.41 -1.06
CA ALA A 198 27.48 -10.69 -1.73
C ALA A 198 27.05 -11.93 -0.93
N ALA A 199 27.01 -11.81 0.41
CA ALA A 199 26.58 -12.90 1.29
C ALA A 199 25.04 -12.99 1.42
N LEU A 200 24.28 -12.04 0.89
CA LEU A 200 22.82 -12.02 0.97
C LEU A 200 22.24 -12.67 -0.28
N ASP A 201 21.56 -13.78 -0.09
CA ASP A 201 20.89 -14.52 -1.18
C ASP A 201 19.57 -13.85 -1.57
N PHE A 202 19.66 -12.60 -2.09
CA PHE A 202 18.51 -11.84 -2.55
C PHE A 202 18.16 -12.22 -3.99
N ARG A 203 16.91 -12.68 -4.21
CA ARG A 203 16.42 -13.23 -5.48
C ARG A 203 15.11 -12.55 -5.90
N PRO A 204 15.12 -11.29 -6.34
CA PRO A 204 13.91 -10.64 -6.82
C PRO A 204 13.33 -11.38 -8.02
N PRO A 205 12.01 -11.24 -8.28
CA PRO A 205 11.39 -11.83 -9.45
C PRO A 205 12.02 -11.29 -10.74
N ASP A 206 11.88 -12.06 -11.82
CA ASP A 206 12.34 -11.62 -13.15
C ASP A 206 11.69 -10.29 -13.54
N ALA A 207 12.51 -9.29 -13.87
CA ALA A 207 12.06 -7.92 -14.12
C ALA A 207 11.15 -7.81 -15.36
N GLU A 208 11.32 -8.68 -16.35
CA GLU A 208 10.48 -8.67 -17.55
C GLU A 208 9.12 -9.32 -17.25
N GLN A 209 9.12 -10.42 -16.52
CA GLN A 209 7.88 -11.06 -16.05
C GLN A 209 7.09 -10.09 -15.14
N TYR A 210 7.77 -9.47 -14.18
CA TYR A 210 7.18 -8.47 -13.31
C TYR A 210 6.51 -7.34 -14.11
N ARG A 211 7.20 -6.76 -15.11
CA ARG A 211 6.66 -5.69 -15.96
C ARG A 211 5.43 -6.17 -16.77
N ARG A 212 5.44 -7.41 -17.27
CA ARG A 212 4.29 -7.98 -17.97
C ARG A 212 3.07 -8.15 -17.07
N ASP A 213 3.28 -8.66 -15.86
CA ASP A 213 2.20 -8.96 -14.93
C ASP A 213 1.59 -7.71 -14.28
N THR A 214 2.38 -6.63 -14.17
CA THR A 214 1.95 -5.33 -13.61
C THR A 214 1.47 -4.34 -14.66
N ALA A 215 1.55 -4.68 -15.95
CA ALA A 215 1.20 -3.77 -17.03
C ALA A 215 -0.25 -3.31 -16.95
N LEU A 216 -0.48 -2.00 -16.79
CA LEU A 216 -1.82 -1.41 -16.79
C LEU A 216 -2.58 -1.70 -18.09
N SER A 217 -1.87 -1.91 -19.21
CA SER A 217 -2.48 -2.33 -20.49
C SER A 217 -3.28 -3.63 -20.41
N ALA A 218 -3.09 -4.42 -19.35
CA ALA A 218 -3.91 -5.60 -19.08
C ALA A 218 -5.30 -5.26 -18.50
N MET A 219 -5.54 -4.01 -18.11
CA MET A 219 -6.87 -3.57 -17.65
C MET A 219 -7.83 -3.38 -18.82
N PRO A 220 -9.16 -3.52 -18.59
CA PRO A 220 -10.16 -3.24 -19.62
C PRO A 220 -10.03 -1.81 -20.18
N PRO A 221 -10.17 -1.59 -21.50
CA PRO A 221 -10.03 -0.26 -22.12
C PRO A 221 -10.91 0.82 -21.48
N LYS A 222 -12.11 0.45 -21.04
CA LYS A 222 -13.03 1.32 -20.30
C LYS A 222 -12.38 1.87 -19.02
N VAL A 223 -11.71 1.02 -18.26
CA VAL A 223 -11.07 1.39 -16.99
C VAL A 223 -9.84 2.25 -17.25
N LEU A 224 -9.05 1.94 -18.29
CA LEU A 224 -7.90 2.76 -18.69
C LEU A 224 -8.33 4.17 -19.08
N LEU A 225 -9.40 4.30 -19.87
CA LEU A 225 -9.96 5.59 -20.26
C LEU A 225 -10.50 6.34 -19.03
N ALA A 226 -11.24 5.64 -18.16
CA ALA A 226 -11.74 6.21 -16.91
C ALA A 226 -10.62 6.73 -16.02
N GLN A 227 -9.49 6.00 -15.91
CA GLN A 227 -8.33 6.45 -15.16
C GLN A 227 -7.69 7.71 -15.77
N ALA A 228 -7.56 7.77 -17.09
CA ALA A 228 -7.04 8.96 -17.76
C ALA A 228 -7.93 10.19 -17.49
N ILE A 229 -9.24 10.02 -17.54
CA ILE A 229 -10.21 11.08 -17.23
C ILE A 229 -10.12 11.47 -15.75
N ALA A 230 -10.05 10.49 -14.85
CA ALA A 230 -9.92 10.73 -13.42
C ALA A 230 -8.64 11.51 -13.07
N MET A 231 -7.52 11.18 -13.70
CA MET A 231 -6.25 11.91 -13.54
C MET A 231 -6.36 13.35 -14.03
N ALA A 232 -7.00 13.57 -15.19
CA ALA A 232 -7.12 14.89 -15.81
C ALA A 232 -8.14 15.78 -15.08
N PHE A 233 -9.30 15.25 -14.76
CA PHE A 233 -10.48 16.03 -14.35
C PHE A 233 -10.99 15.75 -12.95
N ASN A 234 -10.39 14.83 -12.20
CA ASN A 234 -10.85 14.41 -10.86
C ASN A 234 -12.28 13.88 -10.81
N VAL A 235 -12.71 13.17 -11.85
CA VAL A 235 -14.08 12.64 -11.99
C VAL A 235 -14.05 11.14 -12.20
N LYS A 236 -14.95 10.41 -11.55
CA LYS A 236 -15.19 8.99 -11.82
C LYS A 236 -16.14 8.85 -13.01
N THR A 237 -15.75 8.11 -14.02
CA THR A 237 -16.60 7.78 -15.18
C THR A 237 -16.95 6.29 -15.26
N VAL A 238 -16.45 5.50 -14.33
CA VAL A 238 -16.86 4.12 -14.05
C VAL A 238 -17.21 3.99 -12.57
N SER A 239 -18.06 3.03 -12.24
CA SER A 239 -18.37 2.72 -10.83
C SER A 239 -17.16 2.19 -10.08
N ASP A 240 -17.15 2.38 -8.76
CA ASP A 240 -16.12 1.78 -7.91
C ASP A 240 -16.08 0.25 -8.09
N THR A 241 -17.24 -0.39 -8.22
CA THR A 241 -17.34 -1.85 -8.44
C THR A 241 -16.58 -2.28 -9.70
N GLU A 242 -16.74 -1.58 -10.83
CA GLU A 242 -16.04 -1.92 -12.07
C GLU A 242 -14.54 -1.60 -11.99
N ALA A 243 -14.20 -0.47 -11.39
CA ALA A 243 -12.81 -0.05 -11.19
C ALA A 243 -12.04 -1.05 -10.30
N ASP A 244 -12.65 -1.42 -9.17
CA ASP A 244 -12.09 -2.36 -8.21
C ASP A 244 -12.00 -3.78 -8.78
N ALA A 245 -13.01 -4.23 -9.55
CA ALA A 245 -12.97 -5.52 -10.25
C ALA A 245 -11.76 -5.62 -11.20
N ALA A 246 -11.47 -4.54 -11.94
CA ALA A 246 -10.31 -4.51 -12.82
C ALA A 246 -8.98 -4.58 -12.02
N LEU A 247 -8.88 -3.85 -10.90
CA LEU A 247 -7.68 -3.89 -10.06
C LEU A 247 -7.50 -5.25 -9.37
N ASN A 248 -8.57 -5.85 -8.84
CA ASN A 248 -8.51 -7.18 -8.22
C ASN A 248 -8.09 -8.25 -9.25
N THR A 249 -8.56 -8.15 -10.49
CA THR A 249 -8.12 -9.04 -11.58
C THR A 249 -6.63 -8.87 -11.89
N LEU A 250 -6.14 -7.64 -11.91
CA LEU A 250 -4.72 -7.36 -12.10
C LEU A 250 -3.90 -7.85 -10.90
N ALA A 251 -4.39 -7.63 -9.67
CA ALA A 251 -3.74 -8.08 -8.44
C ALA A 251 -3.54 -9.60 -8.44
N ALA A 252 -4.55 -10.38 -8.82
CA ALA A 252 -4.47 -11.83 -8.91
C ALA A 252 -3.35 -12.34 -9.87
N ARG A 253 -2.97 -11.55 -10.88
CA ARG A 253 -1.81 -11.84 -11.72
C ARG A 253 -0.49 -11.43 -11.06
N PHE A 254 -0.50 -10.24 -10.48
CA PHE A 254 0.68 -9.62 -9.91
C PHE A 254 1.20 -10.35 -8.66
N THR A 255 0.32 -10.94 -7.86
CA THR A 255 0.66 -11.60 -6.60
C THR A 255 1.63 -12.77 -6.74
N ARG A 256 1.73 -13.36 -7.94
CA ARG A 256 2.78 -14.36 -8.25
C ARG A 256 4.20 -13.83 -8.10
N ASN A 257 4.39 -12.53 -8.30
CA ASN A 257 5.68 -11.87 -8.14
C ASN A 257 5.94 -11.41 -6.69
N MET A 258 4.99 -11.69 -5.78
CA MET A 258 5.08 -11.31 -4.38
C MET A 258 5.52 -12.45 -3.46
N VAL A 259 5.83 -13.62 -4.03
CA VAL A 259 6.22 -14.83 -3.31
C VAL A 259 7.47 -15.43 -3.94
N CYS A 260 8.24 -16.24 -3.17
CA CYS A 260 9.31 -17.07 -3.70
C CYS A 260 8.76 -18.29 -4.46
N ASP A 261 7.72 -18.90 -3.92
CA ASP A 261 7.06 -20.05 -4.52
C ASP A 261 5.61 -19.70 -4.91
N PRO A 262 5.26 -19.69 -6.20
CA PRO A 262 3.90 -19.38 -6.67
C PRO A 262 2.78 -20.26 -6.07
N ARG A 263 3.11 -21.41 -5.49
CA ARG A 263 2.14 -22.29 -4.80
C ARG A 263 1.66 -21.68 -3.47
N ASN A 264 2.40 -20.73 -2.93
CA ASN A 264 2.07 -20.05 -1.68
C ASN A 264 1.19 -18.79 -1.86
N VAL A 265 0.86 -18.45 -3.11
CA VAL A 265 -0.06 -17.32 -3.38
C VAL A 265 -1.41 -17.60 -2.73
N GLN A 266 -1.87 -16.67 -1.92
CA GLN A 266 -3.21 -16.73 -1.34
C GLN A 266 -4.23 -16.13 -2.32
N PRO A 267 -5.45 -16.67 -2.38
CA PRO A 267 -6.51 -16.11 -3.21
C PRO A 267 -6.81 -14.66 -2.85
N GLU A 268 -7.03 -13.81 -3.86
CA GLU A 268 -7.51 -12.45 -3.64
C GLU A 268 -8.91 -12.45 -3.01
N GLU A 269 -9.13 -11.58 -2.02
CA GLU A 269 -10.41 -11.45 -1.31
C GLU A 269 -11.26 -10.29 -1.85
N GLY A 270 -10.81 -9.57 -2.88
CA GLY A 270 -11.62 -8.59 -3.60
C GLY A 270 -11.70 -7.20 -2.98
N GLY A 271 -10.76 -6.83 -2.13
CA GLY A 271 -10.77 -5.55 -1.43
C GLY A 271 -9.99 -4.41 -2.08
N ALA A 272 -9.36 -4.62 -3.23
CA ALA A 272 -8.56 -3.57 -3.85
C ALA A 272 -9.40 -2.38 -4.31
N GLY A 273 -8.91 -1.14 -4.09
CA GLY A 273 -9.55 0.11 -4.48
C GLY A 273 -8.77 0.85 -5.56
N LEU A 274 -9.27 0.88 -6.79
CA LEU A 274 -8.52 1.44 -7.93
C LEU A 274 -8.38 2.95 -7.85
N HIS A 275 -9.43 3.67 -7.47
CA HIS A 275 -9.43 5.14 -7.48
C HIS A 275 -8.41 5.75 -6.51
N VAL A 276 -8.03 5.04 -5.46
CA VAL A 276 -6.92 5.45 -4.57
C VAL A 276 -5.61 5.60 -5.34
N ARG A 277 -5.40 4.83 -6.40
CA ARG A 277 -4.19 4.88 -7.24
C ARG A 277 -4.20 6.00 -8.27
N THR A 278 -5.34 6.67 -8.46
CA THR A 278 -5.52 7.70 -9.49
C THR A 278 -4.85 9.02 -9.13
N GLY A 279 -4.67 9.29 -7.87
CA GLY A 279 -3.93 10.46 -7.40
C GLY A 279 -2.45 10.37 -7.77
N ALA A 280 -2.14 10.41 -9.07
CA ALA A 280 -0.82 10.15 -9.65
C ALA A 280 0.30 11.02 -9.09
N ASN A 281 -0.03 12.14 -8.49
CA ASN A 281 0.93 13.02 -7.79
C ASN A 281 0.92 12.76 -6.28
N TRP A 282 0.86 11.51 -5.90
CA TRP A 282 0.86 11.06 -4.50
C TRP A 282 1.93 11.70 -3.63
N PHE A 283 3.04 12.09 -4.25
CA PHE A 283 4.22 12.61 -3.57
C PHE A 283 4.59 14.04 -3.99
N GLY A 284 3.83 14.66 -4.91
CA GLY A 284 4.16 16.00 -5.43
C GLY A 284 4.29 17.07 -4.35
N ASP A 285 3.48 16.94 -3.29
CA ASP A 285 3.44 17.90 -2.17
C ASP A 285 4.00 17.34 -0.86
N VAL A 286 4.65 16.17 -0.89
CA VAL A 286 5.20 15.55 0.32
C VAL A 286 6.61 16.03 0.56
N ALA A 287 6.82 16.69 1.71
CA ALA A 287 8.14 17.14 2.12
C ALA A 287 9.11 15.94 2.28
N ASN A 288 10.37 16.14 1.92
CA ASN A 288 11.41 15.13 2.11
C ASN A 288 11.52 14.72 3.60
N PRO A 289 11.23 13.48 3.97
CA PRO A 289 11.18 13.05 5.37
C PRO A 289 12.56 12.68 5.94
N ARG A 290 13.59 12.55 5.10
CA ARG A 290 14.91 12.02 5.49
C ARG A 290 15.56 12.75 6.65
N PRO A 291 15.53 14.11 6.73
CA PRO A 291 16.10 14.83 7.88
C PRO A 291 15.38 14.51 9.20
N GLN A 292 14.07 14.29 9.17
CA GLN A 292 13.28 13.97 10.35
C GLN A 292 13.46 12.50 10.76
N MET A 293 13.56 11.58 9.81
CA MET A 293 13.86 10.17 10.06
C MET A 293 15.19 10.00 10.81
N ARG A 294 16.21 10.79 10.45
CA ARG A 294 17.52 10.79 11.14
C ARG A 294 17.45 11.26 12.61
N ARG A 295 16.36 11.89 13.01
CA ARG A 295 16.12 12.37 14.38
C ARG A 295 15.10 11.53 15.14
N PHE A 296 14.57 10.49 14.51
CA PHE A 296 13.56 9.65 15.13
C PHE A 296 14.18 8.83 16.28
N PRO A 297 13.68 8.97 17.54
CA PRO A 297 14.30 8.34 18.69
C PRO A 297 13.88 6.89 18.91
N GLY A 298 12.78 6.46 18.28
CA GLY A 298 12.22 5.12 18.47
C GLY A 298 13.04 4.03 17.78
N ASN A 299 12.83 2.80 18.20
CA ASN A 299 13.45 1.65 17.54
C ASN A 299 12.70 1.32 16.24
N VAL A 300 13.44 0.90 15.21
CA VAL A 300 12.91 0.52 13.91
C VAL A 300 13.37 -0.88 13.52
N LEU A 301 12.45 -1.69 13.02
CA LEU A 301 12.74 -3.00 12.44
C LEU A 301 12.34 -2.96 10.97
N VAL A 302 13.29 -3.17 10.07
CA VAL A 302 13.05 -3.32 8.63
C VAL A 302 13.11 -4.80 8.29
N LEU A 303 12.01 -5.33 7.76
CA LEU A 303 11.88 -6.72 7.31
C LEU A 303 11.84 -6.74 5.78
N GLN A 304 12.64 -7.61 5.16
CA GLN A 304 12.58 -7.82 3.71
C GLN A 304 12.70 -9.30 3.38
N GLY A 305 11.88 -9.76 2.44
CA GLY A 305 11.89 -11.13 1.98
C GLY A 305 12.99 -11.40 0.94
N GLN A 306 13.39 -12.66 0.81
CA GLN A 306 14.40 -13.13 -0.15
C GLN A 306 14.00 -12.84 -1.60
N CYS A 307 12.73 -13.00 -1.93
CA CYS A 307 12.20 -12.82 -3.29
C CYS A 307 11.33 -11.56 -3.41
N ASP A 308 11.66 -10.52 -2.62
CA ASP A 308 10.95 -9.26 -2.69
C ASP A 308 11.21 -8.56 -4.04
N PHE A 309 10.15 -8.05 -4.67
CA PHE A 309 10.29 -7.25 -5.89
C PHE A 309 10.77 -5.82 -5.62
N VAL A 310 10.64 -5.34 -4.37
CA VAL A 310 11.24 -4.07 -3.96
C VAL A 310 12.74 -4.24 -3.90
N PRO A 311 13.53 -3.39 -4.57
CA PRO A 311 14.99 -3.46 -4.51
C PRO A 311 15.53 -3.41 -3.07
N TYR A 312 16.56 -4.21 -2.81
CA TYR A 312 17.25 -4.21 -1.50
C TYR A 312 17.62 -2.80 -1.05
N ALA A 313 18.14 -2.00 -1.96
CA ALA A 313 18.61 -0.64 -1.68
C ALA A 313 17.50 0.27 -1.14
N GLU A 314 16.28 0.15 -1.66
CA GLU A 314 15.13 0.94 -1.20
C GLU A 314 14.74 0.58 0.24
N ALA A 315 14.74 -0.70 0.57
CA ALA A 315 14.48 -1.14 1.94
C ALA A 315 15.62 -0.77 2.89
N TYR A 316 16.88 -0.85 2.41
CA TYR A 316 18.05 -0.54 3.22
C TYR A 316 18.23 0.96 3.46
N GLU A 317 17.69 1.83 2.62
CA GLU A 317 17.69 3.28 2.85
C GLU A 317 17.02 3.64 4.19
N TYR A 318 15.97 2.95 4.58
CA TYR A 318 15.34 3.16 5.90
C TYR A 318 16.27 2.78 7.05
N VAL A 319 17.10 1.75 6.86
CA VAL A 319 18.08 1.34 7.88
C VAL A 319 19.17 2.41 8.06
N ASP A 320 19.63 3.02 6.97
CA ASP A 320 20.60 4.12 7.00
C ASP A 320 20.04 5.40 7.63
N LEU A 321 18.74 5.65 7.42
CA LEU A 321 18.10 6.89 7.85
C LEU A 321 17.69 6.87 9.33
N PHE A 322 17.21 5.76 9.84
CA PHE A 322 16.74 5.68 11.23
C PHE A 322 17.88 5.26 12.17
N PRO A 323 18.25 6.09 13.18
CA PRO A 323 19.43 5.83 14.02
C PRO A 323 19.40 4.49 14.77
N ASN A 324 18.19 4.03 15.14
CA ASN A 324 17.99 2.79 15.88
C ASN A 324 17.35 1.70 15.01
N ALA A 325 17.66 1.70 13.71
CA ALA A 325 17.12 0.70 12.79
C ALA A 325 17.93 -0.60 12.82
N ARG A 326 17.20 -1.70 12.59
CA ARG A 326 17.78 -3.03 12.35
C ARG A 326 17.16 -3.61 11.10
N TYR A 327 17.99 -4.24 10.29
CA TYR A 327 17.55 -4.98 9.11
C TYR A 327 17.44 -6.47 9.44
N ARG A 328 16.36 -7.10 9.03
CA ARG A 328 16.18 -8.54 9.09
C ARG A 328 15.72 -9.08 7.76
N PHE A 329 16.57 -9.88 7.16
CA PHE A 329 16.25 -10.65 5.97
C PHE A 329 15.45 -11.90 6.34
N VAL A 330 14.43 -12.21 5.56
CA VAL A 330 13.55 -13.38 5.77
C VAL A 330 13.71 -14.31 4.57
N ALA A 331 14.50 -15.37 4.77
CA ALA A 331 14.72 -16.39 3.74
C ALA A 331 13.42 -17.14 3.42
N GLY A 332 13.24 -17.50 2.16
CA GLY A 332 12.05 -18.21 1.69
C GLY A 332 10.77 -17.39 1.75
N ALA A 333 10.86 -16.05 1.80
CA ALA A 333 9.71 -15.17 1.71
C ALA A 333 9.86 -14.18 0.58
N GLY A 334 8.77 -13.88 -0.11
CA GLY A 334 8.67 -12.80 -1.07
C GLY A 334 8.23 -11.48 -0.41
N HIS A 335 7.60 -10.62 -1.19
CA HIS A 335 7.10 -9.31 -0.75
C HIS A 335 6.07 -9.43 0.39
N ILE A 336 5.14 -10.38 0.30
CA ILE A 336 4.14 -10.64 1.33
C ILE A 336 4.68 -11.71 2.29
N LEU A 337 5.53 -11.29 3.23
CA LEU A 337 6.30 -12.19 4.09
C LEU A 337 5.44 -13.23 4.83
N TRP A 338 4.26 -12.86 5.29
CA TRP A 338 3.37 -13.74 6.07
C TRP A 338 2.62 -14.78 5.23
N TRP A 339 2.69 -14.75 3.90
CA TRP A 339 2.15 -15.82 3.07
C TRP A 339 3.06 -17.07 3.07
N GLU A 340 4.36 -16.87 3.20
CA GLU A 340 5.36 -17.93 3.11
C GLU A 340 6.05 -18.23 4.46
N GLN A 341 6.26 -17.20 5.28
CA GLN A 341 6.95 -17.32 6.57
C GLN A 341 6.15 -16.65 7.70
N PRO A 342 4.87 -17.04 7.94
CA PRO A 342 4.02 -16.36 8.91
C PRO A 342 4.55 -16.42 10.35
N GLU A 343 5.11 -17.56 10.77
CA GLU A 343 5.68 -17.74 12.09
C GLU A 343 6.95 -16.90 12.29
N ALA A 344 7.87 -16.94 11.32
CA ALA A 344 9.10 -16.15 11.37
C ALA A 344 8.80 -14.65 11.36
N TYR A 345 7.79 -14.23 10.59
CA TYR A 345 7.30 -12.84 10.55
C TYR A 345 6.75 -12.41 11.91
N ALA A 346 5.82 -13.18 12.47
CA ALA A 346 5.22 -12.89 13.77
C ALA A 346 6.24 -12.89 14.91
N GLN A 347 7.14 -13.88 14.94
CA GLN A 347 8.19 -13.98 15.96
C GLN A 347 9.18 -12.81 15.89
N ALA A 348 9.58 -12.39 14.68
CA ALA A 348 10.44 -11.24 14.50
C ALA A 348 9.85 -9.97 15.11
N ILE A 349 8.55 -9.73 14.82
CA ILE A 349 7.84 -8.56 15.32
C ILE A 349 7.62 -8.67 16.83
N LYS A 350 7.16 -9.82 17.31
CA LYS A 350 6.93 -10.06 18.74
C LYS A 350 8.20 -9.83 19.57
N ALA A 351 9.33 -10.40 19.15
CA ALA A 351 10.63 -10.20 19.81
C ALA A 351 11.03 -8.72 19.82
N PHE A 352 10.86 -8.02 18.71
CA PHE A 352 11.17 -6.60 18.60
C PHE A 352 10.26 -5.71 19.49
N LEU A 353 8.99 -6.05 19.62
CA LEU A 353 8.05 -5.32 20.48
C LEU A 353 8.34 -5.55 21.98
N ALA A 354 8.84 -6.72 22.35
CA ALA A 354 9.19 -7.10 23.73
C ALA A 354 10.51 -6.51 24.23
N GLU A 355 11.36 -5.98 23.34
CA GLU A 355 12.61 -5.36 23.75
C GLU A 355 12.34 -4.15 24.66
N GLU A 356 13.13 -4.01 25.72
CA GLU A 356 13.10 -2.79 26.53
C GLU A 356 13.44 -1.56 25.69
N ALA A 357 12.76 -0.45 25.94
CA ALA A 357 13.13 0.81 25.33
C ALA A 357 14.55 1.14 25.80
N ARG A 358 15.51 1.26 24.88
CA ARG A 358 16.80 1.85 25.24
C ARG A 358 16.49 3.22 25.84
N ALA A 359 16.93 3.44 27.06
CA ALA A 359 16.87 4.77 27.65
C ALA A 359 17.58 5.78 26.73
N PRO A 360 17.03 6.97 26.55
CA PRO A 360 17.61 8.00 25.69
C PRO A 360 19.00 8.43 26.20
#